data_28c752596305b1627d48d40327e52feb
#
_entry.id   28c752596305b1627d48d40327e52feb
#
_cell.length_a   1.000
_cell.length_b   1.000
_cell.length_c   1.000
_cell.angle_alpha   90.00
_cell.angle_beta   90.00
_cell.angle_gamma   90.00
#
_symmetry.space_group_name_H-M   'P 1'
#
loop_
_entity.id
_entity.type
_entity.pdbx_description
1 polymer ?
#
loop_
_entity_poly.entity_id
_entity_poly.type
_entity_poly.pdbx_seq_one_letter_code
_entity_poly.pdbx_strand_id
1 'polypeptide(L)'
;MKVFIAGARAVSVLDESVKERLKNIYTKNYTVIVGDASGVDCAVQRFFSNHNYRDVIVYASEGKARNNIGNWDVHSVDVPIRSRGFDYYAAKDMAMANDADYGFMIWNGESKGTLNNIVNLINLDKKSIVYLTTNKEFYNIDGVDDLQELIDSCGQTAKNLFNKLIESSVISKFHQISLF
;
A
#
# COMPACT_ATOMS: atom_id res chain seq x y z
N MET A 1 -14.79 8.78 -1.40
CA MET A 1 -13.75 7.91 -1.97
C MET A 1 -12.78 7.54 -0.85
N LYS A 2 -12.48 6.26 -0.71
CA LYS A 2 -11.52 5.73 0.27
C LYS A 2 -10.18 5.46 -0.41
N VAL A 3 -9.10 6.01 0.13
CA VAL A 3 -7.75 5.87 -0.42
C VAL A 3 -6.90 5.02 0.54
N PHE A 4 -6.46 3.86 0.09
CA PHE A 4 -5.52 3.01 0.82
C PHE A 4 -4.10 3.52 0.60
N ILE A 5 -3.47 3.99 1.67
CA ILE A 5 -2.11 4.49 1.66
C ILE A 5 -1.21 3.54 2.44
N ALA A 6 -0.18 3.02 1.78
CA ALA A 6 0.80 2.14 2.40
C ALA A 6 2.19 2.31 1.78
N GLY A 7 3.19 1.71 2.41
CA GLY A 7 4.54 1.77 1.84
C GLY A 7 5.60 1.05 2.67
N ALA A 8 6.83 1.25 2.27
CA ALA A 8 7.97 0.58 2.86
C ALA A 8 8.23 1.01 4.31
N ARG A 9 8.46 0.05 5.20
CA ARG A 9 8.85 0.32 6.60
C ARG A 9 10.17 1.07 6.73
N ALA A 10 11.05 0.96 5.74
CA ALA A 10 12.34 1.65 5.71
C ALA A 10 12.20 3.15 5.36
N VAL A 11 11.04 3.60 4.90
CA VAL A 11 10.78 4.99 4.52
C VAL A 11 10.02 5.69 5.64
N SER A 12 10.71 6.54 6.40
CA SER A 12 10.13 7.27 7.55
C SER A 12 9.94 8.77 7.30
N VAL A 13 10.48 9.28 6.19
CA VAL A 13 10.37 10.67 5.76
C VAL A 13 9.72 10.70 4.39
N LEU A 14 8.69 11.54 4.24
CA LEU A 14 7.98 11.71 2.97
C LEU A 14 8.58 12.88 2.18
N ASP A 15 8.80 12.65 0.89
CA ASP A 15 9.18 13.70 -0.05
C ASP A 15 8.07 14.74 -0.20
N GLU A 16 8.41 15.96 -0.58
CA GLU A 16 7.44 17.06 -0.75
C GLU A 16 6.38 16.73 -1.80
N SER A 17 6.76 16.07 -2.90
CA SER A 17 5.81 15.63 -3.94
C SER A 17 4.77 14.64 -3.40
N VAL A 18 5.16 13.75 -2.47
CA VAL A 18 4.24 12.85 -1.76
C VAL A 18 3.31 13.65 -0.85
N LYS A 19 3.84 14.60 -0.07
CA LYS A 19 3.04 15.46 0.82
C LYS A 19 2.01 16.28 0.04
N GLU A 20 2.36 16.75 -1.15
CA GLU A 20 1.42 17.42 -2.05
C GLU A 20 0.25 16.52 -2.48
N ARG A 21 0.52 15.25 -2.77
CA ARG A 21 -0.54 14.26 -3.07
C ARG A 21 -1.41 13.99 -1.84
N LEU A 22 -0.83 13.88 -0.65
CA LEU A 22 -1.58 13.73 0.60
C LEU A 22 -2.45 14.98 0.87
N LYS A 23 -1.94 16.17 0.57
CA LYS A 23 -2.70 17.42 0.66
C LYS A 23 -3.93 17.39 -0.26
N ASN A 24 -3.80 16.90 -1.47
CA ASN A 24 -4.92 16.76 -2.40
C ASN A 24 -6.00 15.81 -1.85
N ILE A 25 -5.60 14.74 -1.14
CA ILE A 25 -6.52 13.77 -0.53
C ILE A 25 -7.40 14.45 0.53
N TYR A 26 -6.79 15.18 1.48
CA TYR A 26 -7.60 15.83 2.53
C TYR A 26 -8.39 17.04 2.00
N THR A 27 -7.87 17.77 1.02
CA THR A 27 -8.61 18.90 0.40
C THR A 27 -9.87 18.43 -0.33
N LYS A 28 -9.85 17.20 -0.86
CA LYS A 28 -11.00 16.56 -1.50
C LYS A 28 -11.91 15.80 -0.53
N ASN A 29 -11.61 15.83 0.76
CA ASN A 29 -12.33 15.10 1.81
C ASN A 29 -12.45 13.59 1.52
N TYR A 30 -11.35 12.96 1.09
CA TYR A 30 -11.31 11.52 0.88
C TYR A 30 -10.95 10.79 2.18
N THR A 31 -11.66 9.73 2.50
CA THR A 31 -11.32 8.87 3.64
C THR A 31 -9.98 8.19 3.42
N VAL A 32 -9.08 8.30 4.36
CA VAL A 32 -7.78 7.65 4.35
C VAL A 32 -7.85 6.32 5.08
N ILE A 33 -7.40 5.25 4.41
CA ILE A 33 -7.16 3.95 5.01
C ILE A 33 -5.65 3.77 5.13
N VAL A 34 -5.15 3.55 6.34
CA VAL A 34 -3.71 3.40 6.61
C VAL A 34 -3.46 2.29 7.63
N GLY A 35 -2.34 1.60 7.50
CA GLY A 35 -1.89 0.63 8.49
C GLY A 35 -1.29 1.26 9.75
N ASP A 36 -0.82 0.38 10.63
CA ASP A 36 -0.26 0.71 11.94
C ASP A 36 1.24 0.42 12.06
N ALA A 37 1.91 0.10 10.95
CA ALA A 37 3.34 -0.22 10.94
C ALA A 37 4.22 1.04 11.10
N SER A 38 5.50 0.82 11.37
CA SER A 38 6.53 1.87 11.27
C SER A 38 6.77 2.27 9.80
N GLY A 39 7.56 3.32 9.60
CA GLY A 39 7.91 3.81 8.27
C GLY A 39 6.79 4.63 7.64
N VAL A 40 6.39 4.31 6.41
CA VAL A 40 5.39 5.08 5.66
C VAL A 40 4.09 5.24 6.43
N ASP A 41 3.56 4.18 7.05
CA ASP A 41 2.28 4.27 7.78
C ASP A 41 2.34 5.35 8.87
N CYS A 42 3.39 5.35 9.71
CA CYS A 42 3.60 6.38 10.72
C CYS A 42 3.82 7.77 10.12
N ALA A 43 4.55 7.88 9.01
CA ALA A 43 4.83 9.16 8.37
C ALA A 43 3.55 9.78 7.78
N VAL A 44 2.70 8.96 7.17
CA VAL A 44 1.38 9.36 6.66
C VAL A 44 0.44 9.75 7.80
N GLN A 45 0.37 8.95 8.86
CA GLN A 45 -0.42 9.28 10.05
C GLN A 45 0.03 10.62 10.65
N ARG A 46 1.33 10.85 10.77
CA ARG A 46 1.88 12.11 11.29
C ARG A 46 1.51 13.30 10.40
N PHE A 47 1.55 13.11 9.07
CA PHE A 47 1.13 14.15 8.14
C PHE A 47 -0.33 14.56 8.37
N PHE A 48 -1.27 13.62 8.40
CA PHE A 48 -2.68 13.92 8.58
C PHE A 48 -3.00 14.45 9.99
N SER A 49 -2.31 13.96 11.03
CA SER A 49 -2.43 14.48 12.39
C SER A 49 -2.00 15.95 12.49
N ASN A 50 -0.89 16.32 11.86
CA ASN A 50 -0.40 17.70 11.85
C ASN A 50 -1.34 18.66 11.09
N HIS A 51 -2.17 18.14 10.19
CA HIS A 51 -3.21 18.91 9.49
C HIS A 51 -4.59 18.82 10.14
N ASN A 52 -4.70 18.22 11.35
CA ASN A 52 -5.96 18.01 12.06
C ASN A 52 -7.02 17.28 11.21
N TYR A 53 -6.60 16.46 10.26
CA TYR A 53 -7.51 15.71 9.42
C TYR A 53 -8.15 14.56 10.18
N ARG A 54 -9.48 14.43 10.12
CA ARG A 54 -10.24 13.49 10.94
C ARG A 54 -10.71 12.24 10.19
N ASP A 55 -10.85 12.31 8.87
CA ASP A 55 -11.37 11.20 8.07
C ASP A 55 -10.25 10.20 7.71
N VAL A 56 -9.73 9.55 8.75
CA VAL A 56 -8.68 8.54 8.69
C VAL A 56 -9.13 7.31 9.47
N ILE A 57 -8.93 6.12 8.92
CA ILE A 57 -9.18 4.83 9.56
C ILE A 57 -7.85 4.08 9.65
N VAL A 58 -7.48 3.69 10.87
CA VAL A 58 -6.27 2.90 11.11
C VAL A 58 -6.63 1.42 11.16
N TYR A 59 -6.04 0.62 10.28
CA TYR A 59 -6.24 -0.82 10.26
C TYR A 59 -5.20 -1.51 11.15
N ALA A 60 -5.66 -2.36 12.05
CA ALA A 60 -4.80 -3.13 12.95
C ALA A 60 -5.25 -4.59 13.03
N SER A 61 -4.31 -5.49 13.16
CA SER A 61 -4.59 -6.88 13.45
C SER A 61 -5.03 -7.02 14.93
N GLU A 62 -6.08 -7.79 15.17
CA GLU A 62 -6.58 -8.09 16.52
C GLU A 62 -6.99 -6.85 17.34
N GLY A 63 -7.39 -5.78 16.67
CA GLY A 63 -8.00 -4.59 17.30
C GLY A 63 -7.05 -3.67 18.06
N LYS A 64 -5.76 -3.99 18.17
CA LYS A 64 -4.77 -3.16 18.86
C LYS A 64 -3.76 -2.58 17.88
N ALA A 65 -3.94 -1.30 17.54
CA ALA A 65 -3.00 -0.60 16.69
C ALA A 65 -1.65 -0.37 17.41
N ARG A 66 -0.54 -0.74 16.76
CA ARG A 66 0.83 -0.44 17.21
C ARG A 66 1.11 1.05 17.17
N ASN A 67 0.54 1.74 16.19
CA ASN A 67 0.63 3.19 16.00
C ASN A 67 -0.74 3.73 15.59
N ASN A 68 -1.22 4.75 16.31
CA ASN A 68 -2.40 5.55 16.00
C ASN A 68 -2.15 7.00 16.45
N ILE A 69 -1.41 7.74 15.63
CA ILE A 69 -0.84 9.05 16.01
C ILE A 69 -1.92 10.12 16.18
N GLY A 70 -2.98 10.06 15.38
CA GLY A 70 -4.07 11.05 15.42
C GLY A 70 -5.27 10.62 16.27
N ASN A 71 -5.20 9.49 17.00
CA ASN A 71 -6.29 8.92 17.78
C ASN A 71 -7.58 8.74 16.95
N TRP A 72 -7.43 8.20 15.73
CA TRP A 72 -8.54 7.88 14.84
C TRP A 72 -9.21 6.55 15.18
N ASP A 73 -10.31 6.26 14.54
CA ASP A 73 -10.97 4.97 14.63
C ASP A 73 -10.06 3.84 14.16
N VAL A 74 -10.07 2.73 14.91
CA VAL A 74 -9.31 1.53 14.57
C VAL A 74 -10.24 0.47 14.02
N HIS A 75 -9.98 0.06 12.78
CA HIS A 75 -10.62 -1.09 12.17
C HIS A 75 -9.83 -2.36 12.53
N SER A 76 -10.46 -3.22 13.34
CA SER A 76 -9.89 -4.51 13.72
C SER A 76 -10.04 -5.52 12.61
N VAL A 77 -8.94 -6.13 12.21
CA VAL A 77 -8.94 -7.25 11.26
C VAL A 77 -8.66 -8.54 12.00
N ASP A 78 -9.59 -9.48 11.93
CA ASP A 78 -9.39 -10.81 12.47
C ASP A 78 -8.34 -11.57 11.65
N VAL A 79 -7.35 -12.10 12.33
CA VAL A 79 -6.28 -12.87 11.70
C VAL A 79 -6.43 -14.33 12.11
N PRO A 80 -6.33 -15.30 11.17
CA PRO A 80 -6.42 -16.70 11.52
C PRO A 80 -5.42 -17.09 12.60
N ILE A 81 -5.87 -17.79 13.66
CA ILE A 81 -5.13 -18.10 14.91
C ILE A 81 -3.75 -18.75 14.66
N ARG A 82 -3.52 -19.33 13.49
CA ARG A 82 -2.26 -19.98 13.12
C ARG A 82 -1.38 -19.17 12.18
N SER A 83 -1.81 -17.96 11.76
CA SER A 83 -1.03 -17.12 10.86
C SER A 83 0.14 -16.49 11.61
N ARG A 84 1.34 -16.56 11.03
CA ARG A 84 2.56 -15.94 11.55
C ARG A 84 3.33 -15.24 10.42
N GLY A 85 4.17 -14.28 10.78
CA GLY A 85 5.05 -13.64 9.82
C GLY A 85 4.31 -12.90 8.73
N PHE A 86 4.63 -13.18 7.47
CA PHE A 86 4.06 -12.49 6.31
C PHE A 86 2.54 -12.67 6.20
N ASP A 87 2.02 -13.87 6.41
CA ASP A 87 0.58 -14.18 6.27
C ASP A 87 -0.26 -13.43 7.31
N TYR A 88 0.28 -13.20 8.50
CA TYR A 88 -0.37 -12.41 9.55
C TYR A 88 -0.63 -10.96 9.10
N TYR A 89 0.34 -10.35 8.42
CA TYR A 89 0.18 -8.97 7.91
C TYR A 89 -0.60 -8.91 6.61
N ALA A 90 -0.51 -9.96 5.78
CA ALA A 90 -1.21 -10.04 4.50
C ALA A 90 -2.74 -9.99 4.66
N ALA A 91 -3.30 -10.55 5.73
CA ALA A 91 -4.74 -10.49 6.01
C ALA A 91 -5.21 -9.04 6.20
N LYS A 92 -4.48 -8.24 6.97
CA LYS A 92 -4.78 -6.81 7.18
C LYS A 92 -4.64 -6.02 5.88
N ASP A 93 -3.58 -6.27 5.12
CA ASP A 93 -3.30 -5.59 3.87
C ASP A 93 -4.40 -5.89 2.83
N MET A 94 -4.89 -7.14 2.77
CA MET A 94 -6.01 -7.52 1.92
C MET A 94 -7.33 -6.86 2.37
N ALA A 95 -7.59 -6.73 3.67
CA ALA A 95 -8.76 -6.04 4.19
C ALA A 95 -8.76 -4.56 3.77
N MET A 96 -7.61 -3.87 3.88
CA MET A 96 -7.44 -2.49 3.41
C MET A 96 -7.65 -2.37 1.89
N ALA A 97 -7.08 -3.29 1.10
CA ALA A 97 -7.25 -3.30 -0.34
C ALA A 97 -8.72 -3.53 -0.75
N ASN A 98 -9.46 -4.42 -0.04
CA ASN A 98 -10.87 -4.66 -0.29
C ASN A 98 -11.76 -3.45 0.02
N ASP A 99 -11.47 -2.72 1.11
CA ASP A 99 -12.28 -1.56 1.52
C ASP A 99 -11.98 -0.27 0.74
N ALA A 100 -10.82 -0.18 0.10
CA ALA A 100 -10.40 0.99 -0.65
C ALA A 100 -11.05 1.10 -2.03
N ASP A 101 -11.22 2.32 -2.52
CA ASP A 101 -11.57 2.61 -3.91
C ASP A 101 -10.31 2.82 -4.78
N TYR A 102 -9.21 3.26 -4.16
CA TYR A 102 -7.96 3.63 -4.84
C TYR A 102 -6.75 3.41 -3.94
N GLY A 103 -5.61 3.05 -4.52
CA GLY A 103 -4.34 2.88 -3.81
C GLY A 103 -3.36 4.03 -4.00
N PHE A 104 -2.64 4.41 -2.93
CA PHE A 104 -1.46 5.26 -3.01
C PHE A 104 -0.31 4.57 -2.29
N MET A 105 0.64 4.04 -3.06
CA MET A 105 1.75 3.25 -2.55
C MET A 105 3.05 4.03 -2.61
N ILE A 106 3.81 4.06 -1.49
CA ILE A 106 5.13 4.71 -1.41
C ILE A 106 6.16 3.60 -1.28
N TRP A 107 6.83 3.29 -2.40
CA TRP A 107 7.66 2.12 -2.54
C TRP A 107 9.13 2.46 -2.76
N ASN A 108 10.02 1.68 -2.14
CA ASN A 108 11.47 1.81 -2.30
C ASN A 108 12.09 0.79 -3.27
N GLY A 109 11.27 0.05 -4.02
CA GLY A 109 11.74 -1.01 -4.92
C GLY A 109 12.15 -2.31 -4.23
N GLU A 110 12.09 -2.39 -2.90
CA GLU A 110 12.58 -3.56 -2.13
C GLU A 110 11.52 -4.15 -1.19
N SER A 111 10.52 -3.37 -0.79
CA SER A 111 9.48 -3.82 0.13
C SER A 111 8.54 -4.82 -0.53
N LYS A 112 8.63 -6.10 -0.11
CA LYS A 112 7.71 -7.16 -0.53
C LYS A 112 6.25 -6.84 -0.15
N GLY A 113 6.02 -6.30 1.05
CA GLY A 113 4.66 -5.95 1.51
C GLY A 113 4.01 -4.88 0.62
N THR A 114 4.77 -3.84 0.25
CA THR A 114 4.26 -2.79 -0.64
C THR A 114 3.96 -3.33 -2.03
N LEU A 115 4.84 -4.15 -2.60
CA LEU A 115 4.60 -4.79 -3.89
C LEU A 115 3.37 -5.70 -3.84
N ASN A 116 3.20 -6.46 -2.76
CA ASN A 116 2.01 -7.29 -2.55
C ASN A 116 0.72 -6.46 -2.49
N ASN A 117 0.75 -5.27 -1.89
CA ASN A 117 -0.40 -4.36 -1.85
C ASN A 117 -0.77 -3.84 -3.25
N ILE A 118 0.22 -3.53 -4.08
CA ILE A 118 -0.01 -3.17 -5.49
C ILE A 118 -0.70 -4.32 -6.24
N VAL A 119 -0.20 -5.54 -6.07
CA VAL A 119 -0.76 -6.74 -6.68
C VAL A 119 -2.18 -7.03 -6.18
N ASN A 120 -2.44 -6.87 -4.88
CA ASN A 120 -3.79 -7.03 -4.32
C ASN A 120 -4.79 -6.07 -4.98
N LEU A 121 -4.40 -4.79 -5.16
CA LEU A 121 -5.25 -3.80 -5.84
C LEU A 121 -5.52 -4.18 -7.30
N ILE A 122 -4.51 -4.62 -8.05
CA ILE A 122 -4.67 -5.12 -9.42
C ILE A 122 -5.64 -6.30 -9.48
N ASN A 123 -5.49 -7.28 -8.58
CA ASN A 123 -6.37 -8.46 -8.53
C ASN A 123 -7.83 -8.09 -8.21
N LEU A 124 -8.05 -6.98 -7.52
CA LEU A 124 -9.37 -6.42 -7.20
C LEU A 124 -9.90 -5.41 -8.23
N ASP A 125 -9.26 -5.27 -9.39
CA ASP A 125 -9.59 -4.28 -10.42
C ASP A 125 -9.57 -2.82 -9.92
N LYS A 126 -8.69 -2.54 -8.95
CA LYS A 126 -8.55 -1.21 -8.35
C LYS A 126 -7.27 -0.53 -8.82
N LYS A 127 -7.40 0.71 -9.22
CA LYS A 127 -6.28 1.54 -9.65
C LYS A 127 -5.43 2.01 -8.49
N SER A 128 -4.16 2.22 -8.75
CA SER A 128 -3.27 2.84 -7.76
C SER A 128 -2.26 3.78 -8.40
N ILE A 129 -1.72 4.66 -7.58
CA ILE A 129 -0.51 5.42 -7.91
C ILE A 129 0.61 4.95 -7.02
N VAL A 130 1.77 4.69 -7.61
CA VAL A 130 2.99 4.28 -6.89
C VAL A 130 4.01 5.39 -6.98
N TYR A 131 4.49 5.86 -5.84
CA TYR A 131 5.66 6.72 -5.76
C TYR A 131 6.89 5.85 -5.52
N LEU A 132 7.79 5.78 -6.50
CA LEU A 132 9.06 5.07 -6.37
C LEU A 132 10.11 6.01 -5.78
N THR A 133 10.54 5.76 -4.53
CA THR A 133 11.42 6.67 -3.79
C THR A 133 12.83 6.74 -4.34
N THR A 134 13.27 5.73 -5.10
CA THR A 134 14.63 5.65 -5.65
C THR A 134 14.87 6.62 -6.80
N ASN A 135 13.85 6.90 -7.62
CA ASN A 135 13.92 7.87 -8.72
C ASN A 135 13.01 9.09 -8.52
N LYS A 136 12.19 9.07 -7.44
CA LYS A 136 11.24 10.15 -7.08
C LYS A 136 10.16 10.41 -8.13
N GLU A 137 9.70 9.37 -8.78
CA GLU A 137 8.67 9.43 -9.83
C GLU A 137 7.39 8.73 -9.42
N PHE A 138 6.28 9.17 -10.03
CA PHE A 138 4.95 8.58 -9.86
C PHE A 138 4.60 7.71 -11.06
N TYR A 139 4.07 6.53 -10.77
CA TYR A 139 3.58 5.57 -11.75
C TYR A 139 2.10 5.30 -11.51
N ASN A 140 1.27 5.46 -12.53
CA ASN A 140 -0.13 5.03 -12.48
C ASN A 140 -0.19 3.55 -12.78
N ILE A 141 -0.85 2.79 -11.93
CA ILE A 141 -0.99 1.34 -12.08
C ILE A 141 -2.47 1.03 -12.21
N ASP A 142 -2.90 0.76 -13.42
CA ASP A 142 -4.27 0.36 -13.76
C ASP A 142 -4.37 -1.16 -14.00
N GLY A 143 -3.22 -1.81 -14.23
CA GLY A 143 -3.15 -3.24 -14.50
C GLY A 143 -1.74 -3.81 -14.42
N VAL A 144 -1.62 -5.02 -14.95
CA VAL A 144 -0.40 -5.82 -14.89
C VAL A 144 0.71 -5.22 -15.76
N ASP A 145 0.35 -4.70 -16.93
CA ASP A 145 1.31 -4.13 -17.88
C ASP A 145 2.01 -2.90 -17.28
N ASP A 146 1.25 -2.03 -16.61
CA ASP A 146 1.80 -0.87 -15.91
C ASP A 146 2.75 -1.29 -14.78
N LEU A 147 2.38 -2.37 -14.06
CA LEU A 147 3.26 -2.91 -13.02
C LEU A 147 4.54 -3.48 -13.62
N GLN A 148 4.49 -4.14 -14.76
CA GLN A 148 5.67 -4.65 -15.46
C GLN A 148 6.60 -3.50 -15.87
N GLU A 149 6.06 -2.42 -16.43
CA GLU A 149 6.83 -1.22 -16.79
C GLU A 149 7.52 -0.60 -15.55
N LEU A 150 6.80 -0.50 -14.43
CA LEU A 150 7.38 -0.05 -13.17
C LEU A 150 8.55 -0.96 -12.74
N ILE A 151 8.35 -2.27 -12.75
CA ILE A 151 9.37 -3.26 -12.36
C ILE A 151 10.60 -3.18 -13.28
N ASP A 152 10.40 -2.97 -14.58
CA ASP A 152 11.49 -2.86 -15.55
C ASP A 152 12.35 -1.61 -15.31
N SER A 153 11.76 -0.54 -14.78
CA SER A 153 12.48 0.66 -14.35
C SER A 153 13.26 0.49 -13.03
N CYS A 154 12.99 -0.59 -12.28
CA CYS A 154 13.58 -0.86 -10.98
C CYS A 154 14.88 -1.69 -11.07
N GLY A 155 15.60 -1.73 -9.94
CA GLY A 155 16.78 -2.58 -9.78
C GLY A 155 16.46 -4.07 -9.66
N GLN A 156 17.52 -4.91 -9.65
CA GLN A 156 17.40 -6.36 -9.64
C GLN A 156 16.58 -6.94 -8.48
N THR A 157 16.61 -6.27 -7.32
CA THR A 157 15.83 -6.70 -6.13
C THR A 157 14.33 -6.69 -6.42
N ALA A 158 13.81 -5.62 -7.05
CA ALA A 158 12.40 -5.51 -7.42
C ALA A 158 12.02 -6.60 -8.44
N LYS A 159 12.85 -6.83 -9.45
CA LYS A 159 12.65 -7.87 -10.47
C LYS A 159 12.58 -9.26 -9.85
N ASN A 160 13.48 -9.56 -8.93
CA ASN A 160 13.49 -10.84 -8.21
C ASN A 160 12.26 -11.03 -7.33
N LEU A 161 11.79 -9.97 -6.63
CA LEU A 161 10.56 -10.01 -5.84
C LEU A 161 9.33 -10.26 -6.73
N PHE A 162 9.25 -9.56 -7.84
CA PHE A 162 8.15 -9.68 -8.78
C PHE A 162 8.06 -11.10 -9.38
N ASN A 163 9.19 -11.65 -9.85
CA ASN A 163 9.26 -13.01 -10.38
C ASN A 163 8.77 -14.05 -9.35
N LYS A 164 9.18 -13.91 -8.08
CA LYS A 164 8.69 -14.81 -7.01
C LYS A 164 7.19 -14.70 -6.77
N LEU A 165 6.60 -13.52 -6.93
CA LEU A 165 5.15 -13.34 -6.81
C LEU A 165 4.41 -13.97 -7.99
N ILE A 166 4.92 -13.89 -9.20
CA ILE A 166 4.37 -14.57 -10.37
C ILE A 166 4.42 -16.08 -10.18
N GLU A 167 5.57 -16.64 -9.82
CA GLU A 167 5.77 -18.08 -9.60
C GLU A 167 4.85 -18.64 -8.49
N SER A 168 4.55 -17.85 -7.46
CA SER A 168 3.66 -18.25 -6.37
C SER A 168 2.16 -18.17 -6.71
N SER A 169 1.79 -17.90 -7.96
CA SER A 169 0.40 -17.72 -8.42
C SER A 169 -0.41 -16.65 -7.68
N VAL A 170 0.25 -15.75 -6.97
CA VAL A 170 -0.39 -14.65 -6.24
C VAL A 170 -1.04 -13.65 -7.21
N ILE A 171 -0.55 -13.61 -8.46
CA ILE A 171 -1.08 -12.72 -9.50
C ILE A 171 -1.93 -13.56 -10.45
N SER A 172 -3.20 -13.72 -10.11
CA SER A 172 -4.15 -14.53 -10.91
C SER A 172 -4.34 -14.03 -12.36
N LYS A 173 -4.15 -12.72 -12.59
CA LYS A 173 -4.34 -12.10 -13.91
C LYS A 173 -3.15 -12.30 -14.88
N PHE A 174 -1.95 -12.60 -14.40
CA PHE A 174 -0.81 -12.91 -15.28
C PHE A 174 -0.97 -14.23 -16.03
N HIS A 175 -1.65 -15.20 -15.45
CA HIS A 175 -1.87 -16.49 -16.10
C HIS A 175 -2.86 -16.44 -17.28
N GLN A 176 -3.71 -15.42 -17.36
CA GLN A 176 -4.65 -15.24 -18.47
C GLN A 176 -3.99 -14.64 -19.72
N ILE A 177 -2.92 -13.86 -19.57
CA ILE A 177 -2.23 -13.20 -20.69
C ILE A 177 -1.28 -14.17 -21.40
N SER A 178 -0.72 -15.16 -20.73
CA SER A 178 0.23 -16.13 -21.32
C SER A 178 -0.43 -17.27 -22.12
N LEU A 179 -1.75 -17.26 -22.26
CA LEU A 179 -2.52 -18.31 -22.98
C LEU A 179 -3.03 -17.84 -24.37
N PHE A 180 -2.68 -16.62 -24.80
CA PHE A 180 -3.04 -16.10 -26.12
C PHE A 180 -1.81 -15.66 -26.94
#